data_106571d1306b8c81dfc1f59999854b2b
#
_entry.id   106571d1306b8c81dfc1f59999854b2b
#
_cell.length_a   1.000
_cell.length_b   1.000
_cell.length_c   1.000
_cell.angle_alpha   90.00
_cell.angle_beta   90.00
_cell.angle_gamma   90.00
#
_symmetry.space_group_name_H-M   'P 1'
#
loop_
_entity.id
_entity.type
_entity.pdbx_description
1 polymer ?
#
loop_
_entity_poly.entity_id
_entity_poly.type
_entity_poly.pdbx_seq_one_letter_code
_entity_poly.pdbx_strand_id
1 'polypeptide(L)'
;MIKFIVFTLFTLNLFAVDLITLYRNEGINSVQKEIENQLKEKKYWEEYLKDKNVDLGYYESKKFVLLAQKEQAEIALYKKDENDYKFVLKNNMIHGENKGDKFTEGDKKTPNGVYELTQKKTDVDSFYGPFALVTSYPNIFDQSLDKKGSGIWIHGMPYNAARENFTKGCLALNNPELENLEKNLDFNKSILLIAENEFKKATKEEIILILTSVYKWKDAWKNSNIDEYLSFYSNDFKRADKTGFSLFSEQKKSIFAKNEQKTIKFSNMDISPYPNSFGKTMFKISMDEDYQSPTVKFVGKKELFVEIINNQVKILSED
;
A
#
# COMPACT_ATOMS: atom_id res chain seq x y z
N MET A 1 -42.00 38.75 26.68
CA MET A 1 -42.23 38.09 25.40
C MET A 1 -40.91 37.56 24.89
N ILE A 2 -40.63 36.30 25.15
CA ILE A 2 -39.39 35.59 24.70
C ILE A 2 -39.72 34.92 23.37
N LYS A 3 -39.07 35.40 22.29
CA LYS A 3 -39.16 34.74 20.97
C LYS A 3 -38.24 33.52 20.95
N PHE A 4 -38.83 32.35 20.97
CA PHE A 4 -38.14 31.12 20.66
C PHE A 4 -37.85 31.10 19.13
N ILE A 5 -36.56 31.21 18.79
CA ILE A 5 -36.07 30.92 17.45
C ILE A 5 -35.88 29.42 17.38
N VAL A 6 -36.78 28.72 16.72
CA VAL A 6 -36.61 27.31 16.36
C VAL A 6 -35.62 27.26 15.22
N PHE A 7 -34.38 26.88 15.54
CA PHE A 7 -33.37 26.53 14.52
C PHE A 7 -33.72 25.13 13.99
N THR A 8 -34.39 25.07 12.88
CA THR A 8 -34.64 23.84 12.15
C THR A 8 -33.28 23.42 11.55
N LEU A 9 -32.63 22.45 12.17
CA LEU A 9 -31.50 21.75 11.58
C LEU A 9 -32.02 21.01 10.34
N PHE A 10 -31.91 21.64 9.18
CA PHE A 10 -31.98 20.96 7.90
C PHE A 10 -30.69 20.16 7.77
N THR A 11 -30.66 18.92 8.26
CA THR A 11 -29.65 17.95 7.87
C THR A 11 -29.79 17.73 6.37
N LEU A 12 -28.83 18.25 5.63
CA LEU A 12 -28.63 17.94 4.21
C LEU A 12 -28.32 16.44 4.05
N ASN A 13 -29.33 15.59 4.11
CA ASN A 13 -29.31 14.25 3.55
C ASN A 13 -29.43 14.34 2.02
N LEU A 14 -28.48 15.03 1.37
CA LEU A 14 -28.35 15.08 -0.06
C LEU A 14 -27.48 13.89 -0.47
N PHE A 15 -28.14 12.89 -1.09
CA PHE A 15 -27.56 11.77 -1.84
C PHE A 15 -27.14 10.49 -1.08
N ALA A 16 -27.86 10.07 -0.05
CA ALA A 16 -27.97 8.64 0.17
C ALA A 16 -29.20 8.17 -0.64
N VAL A 17 -29.01 7.53 -1.78
CA VAL A 17 -30.05 6.69 -2.35
C VAL A 17 -30.49 5.78 -1.21
N ASP A 18 -31.77 5.79 -0.85
CA ASP A 18 -32.26 4.85 0.15
C ASP A 18 -32.16 3.45 -0.44
N LEU A 19 -31.05 2.76 -0.12
CA LEU A 19 -30.75 1.42 -0.62
C LEU A 19 -31.83 0.42 -0.25
N ILE A 20 -32.56 0.66 0.83
CA ILE A 20 -33.70 -0.19 1.24
C ILE A 20 -34.87 0.02 0.28
N THR A 21 -35.19 1.26 -0.05
CA THR A 21 -36.24 1.57 -1.04
C THR A 21 -35.85 1.05 -2.42
N LEU A 22 -34.58 1.22 -2.83
CA LEU A 22 -34.07 0.67 -4.08
C LEU A 22 -34.20 -0.86 -4.11
N TYR A 23 -33.80 -1.54 -3.03
CA TYR A 23 -33.95 -2.99 -2.92
C TYR A 23 -35.41 -3.45 -3.02
N ARG A 24 -36.34 -2.78 -2.33
CA ARG A 24 -37.76 -3.12 -2.35
C ARG A 24 -38.41 -2.95 -3.74
N ASN A 25 -37.97 -1.96 -4.50
CA ASN A 25 -38.57 -1.64 -5.80
C ASN A 25 -37.88 -2.42 -6.96
N GLU A 26 -36.58 -2.64 -6.89
CA GLU A 26 -35.78 -3.12 -8.03
C GLU A 26 -34.92 -4.35 -7.73
N GLY A 27 -34.78 -4.72 -6.44
CA GLY A 27 -34.04 -5.89 -6.01
C GLY A 27 -32.54 -5.65 -5.85
N ILE A 28 -31.82 -6.75 -5.52
CA ILE A 28 -30.41 -6.68 -5.07
C ILE A 28 -29.46 -6.22 -6.17
N ASN A 29 -29.74 -6.52 -7.44
CA ASN A 29 -28.84 -6.16 -8.54
C ASN A 29 -28.74 -4.63 -8.71
N SER A 30 -29.86 -3.91 -8.55
CA SER A 30 -29.90 -2.44 -8.61
C SER A 30 -29.16 -1.81 -7.42
N VAL A 31 -29.30 -2.40 -6.22
CA VAL A 31 -28.53 -1.99 -5.03
C VAL A 31 -27.03 -2.19 -5.26
N GLN A 32 -26.62 -3.33 -5.77
CA GLN A 32 -25.21 -3.59 -6.07
C GLN A 32 -24.65 -2.59 -7.08
N LYS A 33 -25.40 -2.34 -8.16
CA LYS A 33 -25.00 -1.37 -9.19
C LYS A 33 -24.84 0.05 -8.61
N GLU A 34 -25.77 0.47 -7.74
CA GLU A 34 -25.70 1.78 -7.10
C GLU A 34 -24.48 1.90 -6.18
N ILE A 35 -24.21 0.88 -5.34
CA ILE A 35 -23.01 0.84 -4.49
C ILE A 35 -21.73 0.89 -5.35
N GLU A 36 -21.65 0.10 -6.43
CA GLU A 36 -20.52 0.09 -7.34
C GLU A 36 -20.33 1.46 -8.04
N ASN A 37 -21.42 2.19 -8.33
CA ASN A 37 -21.36 3.56 -8.86
C ASN A 37 -20.82 4.54 -7.81
N GLN A 38 -21.33 4.50 -6.57
CA GLN A 38 -20.87 5.39 -5.50
C GLN A 38 -19.38 5.21 -5.23
N LEU A 39 -18.85 3.98 -5.25
CA LEU A 39 -17.43 3.70 -5.06
C LEU A 39 -16.52 4.32 -6.14
N LYS A 40 -17.07 4.66 -7.30
CA LYS A 40 -16.36 5.36 -8.39
C LYS A 40 -16.40 6.87 -8.27
N GLU A 41 -17.14 7.41 -7.30
CA GLU A 41 -17.33 8.85 -7.11
C GLU A 41 -16.41 9.40 -6.02
N LYS A 42 -15.68 10.48 -6.34
CA LYS A 42 -14.82 11.17 -5.36
C LYS A 42 -15.56 11.61 -4.11
N LYS A 43 -16.79 12.09 -4.29
CA LYS A 43 -17.64 12.61 -3.20
C LYS A 43 -17.89 11.58 -2.10
N TYR A 44 -18.05 10.30 -2.46
CA TYR A 44 -18.17 9.22 -1.47
C TYR A 44 -16.92 9.11 -0.60
N TRP A 45 -15.73 9.13 -1.23
CA TRP A 45 -14.47 9.00 -0.52
C TRP A 45 -14.09 10.26 0.26
N GLU A 46 -14.47 11.46 -0.22
CA GLU A 46 -14.33 12.73 0.51
C GLU A 46 -15.05 12.67 1.86
N GLU A 47 -16.31 12.22 1.87
CA GLU A 47 -17.07 12.08 3.10
C GLU A 47 -16.54 10.93 3.97
N TYR A 48 -16.20 9.78 3.37
CA TYR A 48 -15.67 8.63 4.09
C TYR A 48 -14.34 8.90 4.80
N LEU A 49 -13.47 9.70 4.17
CA LEU A 49 -12.14 10.05 4.70
C LEU A 49 -12.10 11.37 5.49
N LYS A 50 -13.23 12.05 5.62
CA LYS A 50 -13.33 13.40 6.21
C LYS A 50 -12.58 13.53 7.53
N ASP A 51 -12.83 12.62 8.45
CA ASP A 51 -12.26 12.63 9.80
C ASP A 51 -11.07 11.66 9.97
N LYS A 52 -10.54 11.08 8.88
CA LYS A 52 -9.44 10.12 8.93
C LYS A 52 -8.11 10.80 8.64
N ASN A 53 -7.10 10.48 9.42
CA ASN A 53 -5.71 10.79 9.13
C ASN A 53 -5.16 9.76 8.12
N VAL A 54 -4.57 10.25 7.04
CA VAL A 54 -3.98 9.42 5.98
C VAL A 54 -2.49 9.73 5.76
N ASP A 55 -1.87 10.49 6.64
CA ASP A 55 -0.47 10.93 6.52
C ASP A 55 0.49 9.77 6.21
N LEU A 56 0.28 8.63 6.87
CA LEU A 56 1.09 7.42 6.68
C LEU A 56 0.50 6.44 5.65
N GLY A 57 -0.64 6.78 5.04
CA GLY A 57 -1.37 5.94 4.10
C GLY A 57 -2.81 5.65 4.55
N TYR A 58 -3.52 4.80 3.80
CA TYR A 58 -4.85 4.30 4.12
C TYR A 58 -4.79 2.78 4.29
N TYR A 59 -5.23 2.26 5.43
CA TYR A 59 -5.11 0.83 5.74
C TYR A 59 -6.42 0.26 6.29
N GLU A 60 -6.88 -0.82 5.67
CA GLU A 60 -8.00 -1.63 6.16
C GLU A 60 -7.49 -2.85 6.95
N SER A 61 -6.37 -3.44 6.53
CA SER A 61 -5.81 -4.66 7.14
C SER A 61 -4.64 -4.41 8.09
N LYS A 62 -3.78 -3.42 7.79
CA LYS A 62 -2.61 -3.11 8.60
C LYS A 62 -2.98 -2.24 9.80
N LYS A 63 -2.35 -2.54 10.94
CA LYS A 63 -2.54 -1.82 12.22
C LYS A 63 -1.30 -1.08 12.67
N PHE A 64 -0.14 -1.44 12.16
CA PHE A 64 1.14 -0.87 12.57
C PHE A 64 1.90 -0.40 11.35
N VAL A 65 2.45 0.81 11.43
CA VAL A 65 3.32 1.39 10.42
C VAL A 65 4.68 1.65 11.05
N LEU A 66 5.69 0.98 10.51
CA LEU A 66 7.10 1.25 10.79
C LEU A 66 7.59 2.24 9.75
N LEU A 67 8.14 3.35 10.19
CA LEU A 67 8.74 4.37 9.34
C LEU A 67 10.23 4.48 9.63
N ALA A 68 11.06 3.99 8.73
CA ALA A 68 12.51 4.11 8.77
C ALA A 68 12.95 5.27 7.86
N GLN A 69 13.62 6.27 8.43
CA GLN A 69 14.17 7.41 7.72
C GLN A 69 15.69 7.37 7.81
N LYS A 70 16.36 7.13 6.67
CA LYS A 70 17.81 6.86 6.63
C LYS A 70 18.65 8.09 6.97
N GLU A 71 18.28 9.27 6.45
CA GLU A 71 19.01 10.51 6.74
C GLU A 71 18.98 10.86 8.22
N GLN A 72 17.87 10.62 8.91
CA GLN A 72 17.73 10.83 10.35
C GLN A 72 18.31 9.67 11.16
N ALA A 73 18.62 8.54 10.53
CA ALA A 73 19.03 7.29 11.17
C ALA A 73 18.03 6.84 12.27
N GLU A 74 16.74 6.96 11.99
CA GLU A 74 15.65 6.70 12.95
C GLU A 74 14.61 5.74 12.37
N ILE A 75 14.04 4.91 13.23
CA ILE A 75 12.87 4.09 12.94
C ILE A 75 11.79 4.38 13.99
N ALA A 76 10.60 4.72 13.53
CA ALA A 76 9.44 5.02 14.38
C ALA A 76 8.34 3.99 14.15
N LEU A 77 7.62 3.64 15.22
CA LEU A 77 6.43 2.79 15.19
C LEU A 77 5.20 3.64 15.46
N TYR A 78 4.23 3.51 14.58
CA TYR A 78 2.89 4.09 14.73
C TYR A 78 1.85 2.98 14.75
N LYS A 79 0.84 3.14 15.61
CA LYS A 79 -0.32 2.24 15.68
C LYS A 79 -1.55 2.96 15.16
N LYS A 80 -2.25 2.36 14.21
CA LYS A 80 -3.54 2.85 13.73
C LYS A 80 -4.59 2.69 14.83
N ASP A 81 -5.32 3.76 15.13
CA ASP A 81 -6.44 3.80 16.03
C ASP A 81 -7.61 4.50 15.33
N GLU A 82 -8.66 3.75 15.02
CA GLU A 82 -9.85 4.19 14.28
C GLU A 82 -9.54 5.14 13.11
N ASN A 83 -9.44 6.44 13.39
CA ASN A 83 -9.28 7.50 12.39
C ASN A 83 -7.87 8.13 12.38
N ASP A 84 -6.94 7.69 13.23
CA ASP A 84 -5.65 8.35 13.40
C ASP A 84 -4.50 7.34 13.57
N TYR A 85 -3.27 7.85 13.53
CA TYR A 85 -2.04 7.12 13.83
C TYR A 85 -1.44 7.64 15.12
N LYS A 86 -1.43 6.79 16.16
CA LYS A 86 -0.76 7.11 17.43
C LYS A 86 0.71 6.72 17.36
N PHE A 87 1.58 7.66 17.68
CA PHE A 87 2.99 7.38 17.90
C PHE A 87 3.16 6.43 19.08
N VAL A 88 3.95 5.38 18.90
CA VAL A 88 4.22 4.37 19.94
C VAL A 88 5.64 4.51 20.48
N LEU A 89 6.65 4.47 19.61
CA LEU A 89 8.06 4.57 19.98
C LEU A 89 8.90 5.02 18.78
N LYS A 90 10.12 5.48 19.09
CA LYS A 90 11.14 5.81 18.11
C LYS A 90 12.49 5.38 18.64
N ASN A 91 13.31 4.80 17.77
CA ASN A 91 14.65 4.34 18.09
C ASN A 91 15.65 4.85 17.06
N ASN A 92 16.90 5.02 17.47
CA ASN A 92 17.99 5.19 16.53
C ASN A 92 18.25 3.87 15.81
N MET A 93 18.64 3.94 14.56
CA MET A 93 19.05 2.78 13.77
C MET A 93 20.34 3.05 13.01
N ILE A 94 21.08 2.01 12.70
CA ILE A 94 22.09 2.03 11.67
C ILE A 94 21.58 1.31 10.42
N HIS A 95 21.99 1.77 9.24
CA HIS A 95 21.55 1.28 7.94
C HIS A 95 22.74 1.07 6.99
N GLY A 96 22.48 0.84 5.72
CA GLY A 96 23.53 0.62 4.72
C GLY A 96 24.57 1.74 4.69
N GLU A 97 25.84 1.37 4.49
CA GLU A 97 27.00 2.29 4.43
C GLU A 97 26.81 3.39 3.37
N ASN A 98 26.27 3.02 2.23
CA ASN A 98 26.13 3.91 1.09
C ASN A 98 24.73 4.56 1.04
N LYS A 99 24.70 5.86 0.75
CA LYS A 99 23.44 6.60 0.51
C LYS A 99 22.77 6.16 -0.79
N GLY A 100 21.47 6.44 -0.86
CA GLY A 100 20.65 6.17 -2.04
C GLY A 100 19.93 4.84 -1.97
N ASP A 101 19.14 4.55 -3.01
CA ASP A 101 18.35 3.34 -3.11
C ASP A 101 19.19 2.12 -3.49
N LYS A 102 18.78 0.94 -3.03
CA LYS A 102 19.45 -0.33 -3.35
C LYS A 102 19.03 -0.83 -4.73
N PHE A 103 20.03 -1.16 -5.57
CA PHE A 103 19.82 -1.75 -6.89
C PHE A 103 20.60 -3.05 -7.12
N THR A 104 21.82 -3.17 -6.57
CA THR A 104 22.68 -4.32 -6.82
C THR A 104 23.05 -5.02 -5.52
N GLU A 105 23.32 -6.32 -5.61
CA GLU A 105 23.90 -7.07 -4.50
C GLU A 105 25.28 -6.51 -4.16
N GLY A 106 25.58 -6.39 -2.88
CA GLY A 106 26.87 -5.87 -2.41
C GLY A 106 27.04 -4.35 -2.46
N ASP A 107 26.03 -3.57 -2.93
CA ASP A 107 26.09 -2.10 -3.00
C ASP A 107 26.07 -1.42 -1.62
N LYS A 108 25.87 -2.18 -0.56
CA LYS A 108 25.80 -1.75 0.83
C LYS A 108 24.75 -0.66 1.09
N LYS A 109 23.69 -0.63 0.28
CA LYS A 109 22.58 0.31 0.42
C LYS A 109 21.36 -0.36 1.04
N THR A 110 20.62 0.41 1.84
CA THR A 110 19.28 0.04 2.29
C THR A 110 18.27 0.48 1.23
N PRO A 111 17.32 -0.38 0.82
CA PRO A 111 16.35 -0.01 -0.20
C PRO A 111 15.38 1.08 0.29
N ASN A 112 14.90 1.90 -0.63
CA ASN A 112 13.73 2.75 -0.42
C ASN A 112 12.48 1.99 -0.87
N GLY A 113 11.36 2.15 -0.18
CA GLY A 113 10.12 1.49 -0.59
C GLY A 113 9.22 1.08 0.57
N VAL A 114 8.30 0.18 0.25
CA VAL A 114 7.29 -0.36 1.16
C VAL A 114 7.40 -1.87 1.21
N TYR A 115 7.62 -2.42 2.40
CA TYR A 115 7.90 -3.83 2.61
C TYR A 115 7.03 -4.40 3.74
N GLU A 116 6.65 -5.67 3.60
CA GLU A 116 6.04 -6.42 4.69
C GLU A 116 7.13 -7.08 5.55
N LEU A 117 6.80 -7.40 6.79
CA LEU A 117 7.60 -8.26 7.61
C LEU A 117 7.13 -9.70 7.36
N THR A 118 7.99 -10.55 6.82
CA THR A 118 7.60 -11.90 6.34
C THR A 118 7.90 -13.00 7.32
N GLN A 119 8.89 -12.80 8.19
CA GLN A 119 9.35 -13.82 9.15
C GLN A 119 10.08 -13.19 10.32
N LYS A 120 9.86 -13.72 11.54
CA LYS A 120 10.77 -13.53 12.68
C LYS A 120 11.73 -14.73 12.73
N LYS A 121 13.03 -14.48 12.61
CA LYS A 121 14.09 -15.48 12.74
C LYS A 121 14.74 -15.37 14.11
N THR A 122 14.62 -16.42 14.91
CA THR A 122 15.25 -16.53 16.24
C THR A 122 16.58 -17.31 16.19
N ASP A 123 16.74 -18.16 15.20
CA ASP A 123 18.01 -18.85 14.91
C ASP A 123 18.82 -18.01 13.92
N VAL A 124 19.55 -17.03 14.46
CA VAL A 124 20.43 -16.14 13.72
C VAL A 124 21.82 -16.15 14.34
N ASP A 125 22.84 -15.86 13.51
CA ASP A 125 24.19 -15.65 14.03
C ASP A 125 24.21 -14.57 15.10
N SER A 126 25.02 -14.74 16.13
CA SER A 126 25.17 -13.80 17.27
C SER A 126 25.49 -12.36 16.83
N PHE A 127 26.02 -12.18 15.62
CA PHE A 127 26.23 -10.87 14.99
C PHE A 127 24.95 -10.07 14.78
N TYR A 128 23.81 -10.73 14.64
CA TYR A 128 22.50 -10.11 14.41
C TYR A 128 21.67 -9.91 15.69
N GLY A 129 22.26 -10.14 16.87
CA GLY A 129 21.60 -9.99 18.16
C GLY A 129 20.59 -11.11 18.46
N PRO A 130 19.49 -10.83 19.19
CA PRO A 130 18.58 -11.87 19.68
C PRO A 130 17.72 -12.50 18.58
N PHE A 131 17.38 -11.76 17.53
CA PHE A 131 16.57 -12.20 16.39
C PHE A 131 16.63 -11.20 15.24
N ALA A 132 16.04 -11.57 14.12
CA ALA A 132 15.84 -10.70 12.98
C ALA A 132 14.40 -10.74 12.48
N LEU A 133 13.88 -9.59 12.02
CA LEU A 133 12.62 -9.46 11.30
C LEU A 133 12.95 -9.35 9.81
N VAL A 134 12.55 -10.35 9.04
CA VAL A 134 12.82 -10.43 7.60
C VAL A 134 11.83 -9.56 6.85
N THR A 135 12.29 -8.75 5.90
CA THR A 135 11.43 -7.95 5.03
C THR A 135 11.13 -8.65 3.71
N SER A 136 10.09 -8.21 3.00
CA SER A 136 9.73 -8.70 1.67
C SER A 136 10.59 -8.11 0.53
N TYR A 137 11.76 -7.53 0.82
CA TYR A 137 12.67 -7.05 -0.23
C TYR A 137 13.31 -8.24 -0.99
N PRO A 138 13.37 -8.23 -2.33
CA PRO A 138 12.76 -7.27 -3.26
C PRO A 138 11.26 -7.54 -3.47
N ASN A 139 10.42 -6.49 -3.41
CA ASN A 139 9.01 -6.58 -3.78
C ASN A 139 8.84 -6.68 -5.31
N ILE A 140 7.60 -6.83 -5.82
CA ILE A 140 7.38 -7.02 -7.26
C ILE A 140 7.79 -5.81 -8.10
N PHE A 141 7.71 -4.59 -7.55
CA PHE A 141 8.20 -3.38 -8.24
C PHE A 141 9.73 -3.34 -8.29
N ASP A 142 10.40 -3.67 -7.19
CA ASP A 142 11.86 -3.81 -7.19
C ASP A 142 12.32 -4.85 -8.21
N GLN A 143 11.60 -5.99 -8.29
CA GLN A 143 11.86 -7.03 -9.28
C GLN A 143 11.61 -6.53 -10.71
N SER A 144 10.56 -5.74 -10.97
CA SER A 144 10.30 -5.15 -12.29
C SER A 144 11.44 -4.22 -12.75
N LEU A 145 12.14 -3.59 -11.80
CA LEU A 145 13.30 -2.72 -12.02
C LEU A 145 14.64 -3.46 -12.06
N ASP A 146 14.63 -4.80 -12.01
CA ASP A 146 15.85 -5.62 -11.95
C ASP A 146 16.71 -5.41 -10.70
N LYS A 147 16.17 -4.89 -9.61
CA LYS A 147 16.91 -4.78 -8.37
C LYS A 147 17.34 -6.16 -7.86
N LYS A 148 18.60 -6.27 -7.45
CA LYS A 148 19.24 -7.51 -7.03
C LYS A 148 19.55 -7.51 -5.54
N GLY A 149 19.87 -8.72 -5.05
CA GLY A 149 20.14 -9.01 -3.65
C GLY A 149 18.85 -9.33 -2.89
N SER A 150 19.03 -9.77 -1.66
CA SER A 150 17.97 -10.20 -0.75
C SER A 150 18.44 -10.03 0.69
N GLY A 151 17.66 -10.51 1.67
CA GLY A 151 18.12 -10.55 3.06
C GLY A 151 18.22 -9.18 3.73
N ILE A 152 17.33 -8.27 3.40
CA ILE A 152 17.17 -7.01 4.14
C ILE A 152 16.32 -7.29 5.38
N TRP A 153 16.93 -7.11 6.56
CA TRP A 153 16.34 -7.41 7.85
C TRP A 153 16.33 -6.20 8.77
N ILE A 154 15.43 -6.21 9.75
CA ILE A 154 15.56 -5.41 10.98
C ILE A 154 16.13 -6.36 12.03
N HIS A 155 17.29 -6.06 12.62
CA HIS A 155 17.98 -6.96 13.55
C HIS A 155 18.72 -6.21 14.66
N GLY A 156 19.27 -6.95 15.62
CA GLY A 156 20.00 -6.40 16.75
C GLY A 156 21.48 -6.16 16.48
N MET A 157 22.21 -5.91 17.56
CA MET A 157 23.66 -5.72 17.59
C MET A 157 24.35 -6.96 18.12
N PRO A 158 25.61 -7.23 17.72
CA PRO A 158 26.37 -8.33 18.27
C PRO A 158 26.56 -8.19 19.79
N TYR A 159 26.48 -9.33 20.50
CA TYR A 159 26.61 -9.33 21.95
C TYR A 159 28.05 -9.08 22.44
N ASN A 160 29.04 -9.61 21.73
CA ASN A 160 30.42 -9.67 22.18
C ASN A 160 31.42 -9.09 21.20
N ALA A 161 31.00 -8.28 20.27
CA ALA A 161 31.87 -7.67 19.27
C ALA A 161 31.50 -6.19 19.05
N ALA A 162 32.51 -5.39 18.77
CA ALA A 162 32.27 -4.04 18.26
C ALA A 162 31.70 -4.13 16.85
N ARG A 163 30.80 -3.21 16.51
CA ARG A 163 30.21 -3.10 15.18
C ARG A 163 30.52 -1.73 14.57
N GLU A 164 30.71 -1.70 13.29
CA GLU A 164 30.76 -0.47 12.50
C GLU A 164 29.42 0.29 12.55
N ASN A 165 29.45 1.60 12.38
CA ASN A 165 28.27 2.47 12.40
C ASN A 165 27.45 2.37 11.10
N PHE A 166 27.53 1.23 10.40
CA PHE A 166 26.78 0.95 9.18
C PHE A 166 26.51 -0.54 9.01
N THR A 167 25.63 -0.87 8.08
CA THR A 167 25.34 -2.25 7.68
C THR A 167 25.64 -2.46 6.19
N LYS A 168 25.43 -3.69 5.72
CA LYS A 168 25.46 -4.00 4.28
C LYS A 168 24.10 -3.81 3.59
N GLY A 169 23.12 -3.15 4.29
CA GLY A 169 21.79 -2.86 3.77
C GLY A 169 20.64 -3.12 4.75
N CYS A 170 20.87 -3.87 5.82
CA CYS A 170 19.89 -4.10 6.88
C CYS A 170 19.67 -2.85 7.74
N LEU A 171 18.60 -2.86 8.52
CA LEU A 171 18.32 -1.90 9.58
C LEU A 171 18.71 -2.54 10.92
N ALA A 172 19.66 -1.97 11.67
CA ALA A 172 20.08 -2.53 12.94
C ALA A 172 19.78 -1.59 14.11
N LEU A 173 19.25 -2.15 15.20
CA LEU A 173 18.87 -1.48 16.43
C LEU A 173 19.70 -2.04 17.59
N ASN A 174 19.83 -1.30 18.68
CA ASN A 174 20.29 -1.90 19.92
C ASN A 174 19.35 -3.02 20.38
N ASN A 175 19.87 -4.06 21.01
CA ASN A 175 19.08 -5.24 21.36
C ASN A 175 17.85 -4.94 22.23
N PRO A 176 17.94 -4.11 23.29
CA PRO A 176 16.76 -3.75 24.08
C PRO A 176 15.71 -2.96 23.25
N GLU A 177 16.14 -2.12 22.31
CA GLU A 177 15.26 -1.36 21.41
C GLU A 177 14.54 -2.27 20.42
N LEU A 178 15.25 -3.26 19.85
CA LEU A 178 14.67 -4.28 18.97
C LEU A 178 13.62 -5.12 19.71
N GLU A 179 13.93 -5.57 20.93
CA GLU A 179 13.00 -6.34 21.76
C GLU A 179 11.76 -5.51 22.14
N ASN A 180 11.95 -4.23 22.45
CA ASN A 180 10.83 -3.32 22.73
C ASN A 180 9.98 -3.06 21.49
N LEU A 181 10.60 -2.90 20.33
CA LEU A 181 9.89 -2.76 19.06
C LEU A 181 9.01 -4.01 18.80
N GLU A 182 9.57 -5.20 18.93
CA GLU A 182 8.88 -6.46 18.67
C GLU A 182 7.69 -6.69 19.61
N LYS A 183 7.83 -6.35 20.90
CA LYS A 183 6.73 -6.43 21.88
C LYS A 183 5.54 -5.53 21.57
N ASN A 184 5.77 -4.45 20.85
CA ASN A 184 4.75 -3.43 20.56
C ASN A 184 4.13 -3.53 19.17
N LEU A 185 4.54 -4.47 18.33
CA LEU A 185 3.97 -4.66 17.00
C LEU A 185 3.32 -6.04 16.84
N ASP A 186 2.32 -6.11 15.97
CA ASP A 186 1.82 -7.37 15.41
C ASP A 186 2.46 -7.55 14.03
N PHE A 187 3.33 -8.52 13.93
CA PHE A 187 4.12 -8.84 12.76
C PHE A 187 3.29 -8.93 11.46
N ASN A 188 2.18 -9.68 11.50
CA ASN A 188 1.33 -9.90 10.33
C ASN A 188 0.51 -8.67 9.94
N LYS A 189 0.32 -7.72 10.88
CA LYS A 189 -0.45 -6.50 10.68
C LYS A 189 0.42 -5.26 10.57
N SER A 190 1.71 -5.45 10.30
CA SER A 190 2.68 -4.38 10.18
C SER A 190 3.05 -4.13 8.72
N ILE A 191 3.43 -2.89 8.42
CA ILE A 191 4.03 -2.46 7.16
C ILE A 191 5.25 -1.60 7.46
N LEU A 192 6.33 -1.77 6.69
CA LEU A 192 7.57 -1.02 6.81
C LEU A 192 7.74 -0.08 5.62
N LEU A 193 7.85 1.20 5.92
CA LEU A 193 8.17 2.27 4.98
C LEU A 193 9.63 2.66 5.19
N ILE A 194 10.45 2.63 4.14
CA ILE A 194 11.87 3.03 4.20
C ILE A 194 12.08 4.21 3.27
N ALA A 195 12.40 5.37 3.82
CA ALA A 195 12.67 6.59 3.08
C ALA A 195 14.15 7.01 3.19
N GLU A 196 14.72 7.55 2.11
CA GLU A 196 16.06 8.14 2.13
C GLU A 196 16.11 9.39 2.99
N ASN A 197 15.23 10.32 2.68
CA ASN A 197 15.10 11.63 3.30
C ASN A 197 13.85 11.69 4.17
N GLU A 198 13.39 12.90 4.50
CA GLU A 198 12.12 13.10 5.17
C GLU A 198 10.98 12.41 4.40
N PHE A 199 10.17 11.67 5.14
CA PHE A 199 9.05 10.93 4.57
C PHE A 199 7.97 11.89 4.06
N LYS A 200 7.63 11.76 2.76
CA LYS A 200 6.53 12.50 2.16
C LYS A 200 5.20 11.86 2.57
N LYS A 201 4.45 12.58 3.39
CA LYS A 201 3.11 12.18 3.83
C LYS A 201 2.14 12.13 2.64
N ALA A 202 1.16 11.23 2.72
CA ALA A 202 0.03 11.24 1.80
C ALA A 202 -0.94 12.38 2.12
N THR A 203 -1.67 12.82 1.11
CA THR A 203 -2.80 13.74 1.26
C THR A 203 -4.13 12.98 1.09
N LYS A 204 -5.22 13.55 1.62
CA LYS A 204 -6.56 12.97 1.39
C LYS A 204 -6.92 12.95 -0.08
N GLU A 205 -6.56 13.99 -0.82
CA GLU A 205 -6.79 14.11 -2.25
C GLU A 205 -6.12 12.99 -3.04
N GLU A 206 -4.87 12.63 -2.67
CA GLU A 206 -4.15 11.53 -3.30
C GLU A 206 -4.84 10.17 -3.01
N ILE A 207 -5.22 9.91 -1.76
CA ILE A 207 -5.92 8.67 -1.38
C ILE A 207 -7.30 8.58 -2.04
N ILE A 208 -8.08 9.67 -2.07
CA ILE A 208 -9.38 9.74 -2.76
C ILE A 208 -9.21 9.45 -4.26
N LEU A 209 -8.21 10.05 -4.89
CA LEU A 209 -7.92 9.83 -6.31
C LEU A 209 -7.59 8.37 -6.58
N ILE A 210 -6.77 7.74 -5.73
CA ILE A 210 -6.39 6.32 -5.86
C ILE A 210 -7.62 5.42 -5.68
N LEU A 211 -8.39 5.58 -4.60
CA LEU A 211 -9.57 4.77 -4.33
C LEU A 211 -10.58 4.86 -5.47
N THR A 212 -10.89 6.08 -5.91
CA THR A 212 -11.79 6.32 -7.05
C THR A 212 -11.28 5.62 -8.31
N SER A 213 -9.97 5.71 -8.59
CA SER A 213 -9.35 5.12 -9.79
C SER A 213 -9.35 3.59 -9.74
N VAL A 214 -9.06 2.99 -8.57
CA VAL A 214 -9.11 1.52 -8.39
C VAL A 214 -10.49 0.97 -8.67
N TYR A 215 -11.56 1.63 -8.20
CA TYR A 215 -12.92 1.17 -8.47
C TYR A 215 -13.38 1.40 -9.91
N LYS A 216 -12.90 2.45 -10.60
CA LYS A 216 -13.10 2.63 -12.04
C LYS A 216 -12.34 1.59 -12.86
N TRP A 217 -11.09 1.31 -12.51
CA TRP A 217 -10.29 0.25 -13.11
C TRP A 217 -10.95 -1.13 -12.95
N LYS A 218 -11.44 -1.46 -11.75
CA LYS A 218 -12.21 -2.67 -11.47
C LYS A 218 -13.48 -2.77 -12.33
N ASP A 219 -14.20 -1.66 -12.48
CA ASP A 219 -15.43 -1.60 -13.29
C ASP A 219 -15.13 -1.85 -14.77
N ALA A 220 -14.10 -1.21 -15.32
CA ALA A 220 -13.63 -1.44 -16.67
C ALA A 220 -13.23 -2.91 -16.89
N TRP A 221 -12.53 -3.52 -15.92
CA TRP A 221 -12.17 -4.93 -15.94
C TRP A 221 -13.42 -5.85 -15.93
N LYS A 222 -14.33 -5.63 -14.98
CA LYS A 222 -15.58 -6.39 -14.83
C LYS A 222 -16.41 -6.38 -16.10
N ASN A 223 -16.54 -5.21 -16.74
CA ASN A 223 -17.38 -4.99 -17.93
C ASN A 223 -16.65 -5.24 -19.26
N SER A 224 -15.44 -5.78 -19.25
CA SER A 224 -14.62 -6.01 -20.46
C SER A 224 -14.38 -4.75 -21.30
N ASN A 225 -14.36 -3.56 -20.68
CA ASN A 225 -14.01 -2.30 -21.35
C ASN A 225 -12.48 -2.19 -21.43
N ILE A 226 -11.90 -2.74 -22.48
CA ILE A 226 -10.44 -2.90 -22.62
C ILE A 226 -9.73 -1.55 -22.75
N ASP A 227 -10.30 -0.58 -23.46
CA ASP A 227 -9.65 0.70 -23.68
C ASP A 227 -9.58 1.50 -22.38
N GLU A 228 -10.67 1.54 -21.62
CA GLU A 228 -10.69 2.17 -20.29
C GLU A 228 -9.76 1.42 -19.32
N TYR A 229 -9.79 0.09 -19.29
CA TYR A 229 -8.91 -0.73 -18.45
C TYR A 229 -7.44 -0.41 -18.72
N LEU A 230 -7.01 -0.40 -19.98
CA LEU A 230 -5.62 -0.13 -20.36
C LEU A 230 -5.23 1.34 -20.13
N SER A 231 -6.18 2.27 -20.10
CA SER A 231 -5.92 3.69 -19.82
C SER A 231 -5.36 3.94 -18.43
N PHE A 232 -5.56 3.02 -17.47
CA PHE A 232 -4.98 3.10 -16.13
C PHE A 232 -3.50 2.70 -16.07
N TYR A 233 -2.95 2.09 -17.11
CA TYR A 233 -1.56 1.65 -17.12
C TYR A 233 -0.63 2.72 -17.68
N SER A 234 0.58 2.79 -17.11
CA SER A 234 1.66 3.62 -17.65
C SER A 234 2.24 2.97 -18.91
N ASN A 235 2.77 3.79 -19.81
CA ASN A 235 3.58 3.29 -20.92
C ASN A 235 4.87 2.60 -20.43
N ASP A 236 5.35 2.98 -19.23
CA ASP A 236 6.51 2.39 -18.54
C ASP A 236 6.13 1.14 -17.73
N PHE A 237 4.88 0.67 -17.83
CA PHE A 237 4.41 -0.51 -17.09
C PHE A 237 5.29 -1.71 -17.35
N LYS A 238 5.69 -2.40 -16.26
CA LYS A 238 6.49 -3.61 -16.34
C LYS A 238 6.19 -4.54 -15.16
N ARG A 239 5.92 -5.81 -15.42
CA ARG A 239 5.74 -6.84 -14.40
C ARG A 239 7.08 -7.35 -13.86
N ALA A 240 7.05 -8.09 -12.76
CA ALA A 240 8.23 -8.75 -12.19
C ALA A 240 8.90 -9.73 -13.18
N ASP A 241 8.12 -10.41 -14.02
CA ASP A 241 8.59 -11.31 -15.09
C ASP A 241 9.10 -10.58 -16.33
N LYS A 242 9.17 -9.23 -16.30
CA LYS A 242 9.62 -8.33 -17.37
C LYS A 242 8.63 -8.14 -18.51
N THR A 243 7.41 -8.66 -18.41
CA THR A 243 6.34 -8.33 -19.35
C THR A 243 6.08 -6.83 -19.34
N GLY A 244 6.38 -6.13 -20.42
CA GLY A 244 6.13 -4.71 -20.63
C GLY A 244 4.72 -4.44 -21.15
N PHE A 245 4.34 -3.13 -21.21
CA PHE A 245 2.99 -2.69 -21.56
C PHE A 245 2.47 -3.24 -22.90
N SER A 246 3.30 -3.28 -23.95
CA SER A 246 2.87 -3.76 -25.28
C SER A 246 2.37 -5.21 -25.22
N LEU A 247 3.21 -6.12 -24.74
CA LEU A 247 2.84 -7.55 -24.63
C LEU A 247 1.68 -7.75 -23.65
N PHE A 248 1.70 -7.06 -22.50
CA PHE A 248 0.59 -7.10 -21.54
C PHE A 248 -0.72 -6.64 -22.17
N SER A 249 -0.74 -5.55 -22.93
CA SER A 249 -1.95 -5.04 -23.56
C SER A 249 -2.52 -6.02 -24.61
N GLU A 250 -1.67 -6.66 -25.39
CA GLU A 250 -2.09 -7.71 -26.35
C GLU A 250 -2.73 -8.90 -25.64
N GLN A 251 -2.11 -9.38 -24.55
CA GLN A 251 -2.66 -10.46 -23.73
C GLN A 251 -4.04 -10.08 -23.15
N LYS A 252 -4.17 -8.86 -22.58
CA LYS A 252 -5.44 -8.40 -22.01
C LYS A 252 -6.52 -8.22 -23.08
N LYS A 253 -6.19 -7.69 -24.26
CA LYS A 253 -7.12 -7.60 -25.40
C LYS A 253 -7.66 -8.97 -25.79
N SER A 254 -6.82 -10.00 -25.86
CA SER A 254 -7.24 -11.37 -26.16
C SER A 254 -8.17 -11.96 -25.08
N ILE A 255 -7.88 -11.69 -23.81
CA ILE A 255 -8.71 -12.15 -22.68
C ILE A 255 -10.07 -11.43 -22.68
N PHE A 256 -10.09 -10.10 -22.86
CA PHE A 256 -11.30 -9.29 -22.83
C PHE A 256 -12.21 -9.58 -24.04
N ALA A 257 -11.64 -9.96 -25.20
CA ALA A 257 -12.40 -10.34 -26.38
C ALA A 257 -13.34 -11.55 -26.14
N LYS A 258 -13.04 -12.41 -25.15
CA LYS A 258 -13.94 -13.51 -24.75
C LYS A 258 -15.25 -13.02 -24.13
N ASN A 259 -15.29 -11.79 -23.67
CA ASN A 259 -16.45 -11.12 -23.05
C ASN A 259 -17.16 -11.96 -21.96
N GLU A 260 -16.37 -12.73 -21.19
CA GLU A 260 -16.90 -13.54 -20.10
C GLU A 260 -17.49 -12.67 -18.99
N GLN A 261 -18.59 -13.12 -18.40
CA GLN A 261 -19.14 -12.49 -17.19
C GLN A 261 -18.16 -12.67 -16.03
N LYS A 262 -17.84 -11.57 -15.34
CA LYS A 262 -16.88 -11.54 -14.24
C LYS A 262 -17.52 -11.04 -12.94
N THR A 263 -17.14 -11.68 -11.85
CA THR A 263 -17.35 -11.15 -10.50
C THR A 263 -15.99 -10.85 -9.91
N ILE A 264 -15.79 -9.61 -9.46
CA ILE A 264 -14.53 -9.15 -8.86
C ILE A 264 -14.85 -8.46 -7.55
N LYS A 265 -14.24 -8.93 -6.46
CA LYS A 265 -14.35 -8.31 -5.14
C LYS A 265 -12.96 -7.96 -4.64
N PHE A 266 -12.83 -6.75 -4.09
CA PHE A 266 -11.65 -6.31 -3.37
C PHE A 266 -12.01 -6.07 -1.92
N SER A 267 -11.14 -6.49 -1.02
CA SER A 267 -11.26 -6.28 0.43
C SER A 267 -9.87 -6.11 1.04
N ASN A 268 -9.83 -5.63 2.28
CA ASN A 268 -8.59 -5.43 3.02
C ASN A 268 -7.59 -4.55 2.26
N MET A 269 -8.09 -3.44 1.67
CA MET A 269 -7.27 -2.55 0.86
C MET A 269 -6.35 -1.71 1.73
N ASP A 270 -5.06 -1.76 1.41
CA ASP A 270 -4.02 -0.97 2.05
C ASP A 270 -3.31 -0.13 0.98
N ILE A 271 -3.21 1.19 1.19
CA ILE A 271 -2.58 2.14 0.28
C ILE A 271 -1.46 2.84 1.03
N SER A 272 -0.23 2.55 0.67
CA SER A 272 0.98 3.09 1.31
C SER A 272 1.67 4.09 0.40
N PRO A 273 1.99 5.32 0.84
CA PRO A 273 2.94 6.17 0.13
C PRO A 273 4.24 5.39 -0.11
N TYR A 274 4.76 5.41 -1.34
CA TYR A 274 5.93 4.62 -1.71
C TYR A 274 7.16 5.51 -1.84
N PRO A 275 8.07 5.52 -0.84
CA PRO A 275 9.35 6.22 -0.95
C PRO A 275 10.16 5.67 -2.12
N ASN A 276 10.68 6.54 -2.97
CA ASN A 276 11.42 6.15 -4.15
C ASN A 276 12.52 7.16 -4.49
N SER A 277 13.48 6.75 -5.33
CA SER A 277 14.58 7.58 -5.81
C SER A 277 14.30 8.30 -7.13
N PHE A 278 13.08 8.17 -7.66
CA PHE A 278 12.71 8.70 -8.98
C PHE A 278 12.09 10.10 -8.92
N GLY A 279 11.85 10.64 -7.71
CA GLY A 279 11.16 11.91 -7.51
C GLY A 279 9.66 11.85 -7.87
N LYS A 280 9.09 10.66 -7.98
CA LYS A 280 7.69 10.44 -8.35
C LYS A 280 6.79 10.39 -7.11
N THR A 281 5.55 10.85 -7.26
CA THR A 281 4.49 10.59 -6.26
C THR A 281 3.93 9.20 -6.51
N MET A 282 4.38 8.24 -5.71
CA MET A 282 4.07 6.82 -5.88
C MET A 282 3.37 6.23 -4.66
N PHE A 283 2.59 5.18 -4.90
CA PHE A 283 1.92 4.40 -3.87
C PHE A 283 2.00 2.90 -4.18
N LYS A 284 2.09 2.10 -3.12
CA LYS A 284 1.81 0.67 -3.16
C LYS A 284 0.36 0.46 -2.71
N ILE A 285 -0.41 -0.27 -3.49
CA ILE A 285 -1.76 -0.71 -3.15
C ILE A 285 -1.70 -2.23 -3.00
N SER A 286 -2.22 -2.75 -1.89
CA SER A 286 -2.34 -4.18 -1.67
C SER A 286 -3.77 -4.47 -1.23
N MET A 287 -4.37 -5.55 -1.72
CA MET A 287 -5.74 -5.94 -1.42
C MET A 287 -5.93 -7.44 -1.59
N ASP A 288 -6.95 -7.97 -0.93
CA ASP A 288 -7.41 -9.33 -1.21
C ASP A 288 -8.37 -9.28 -2.42
N GLU A 289 -8.13 -10.14 -3.40
CA GLU A 289 -8.92 -10.28 -4.62
C GLU A 289 -9.67 -11.62 -4.62
N ASP A 290 -10.99 -11.58 -4.84
CA ASP A 290 -11.82 -12.74 -5.20
C ASP A 290 -12.35 -12.49 -6.62
N TYR A 291 -11.76 -13.20 -7.60
CA TYR A 291 -12.09 -13.14 -9.01
C TYR A 291 -12.77 -14.42 -9.45
N GLN A 292 -13.87 -14.29 -10.17
CA GLN A 292 -14.59 -15.43 -10.75
C GLN A 292 -15.07 -15.10 -12.17
N SER A 293 -14.77 -16.00 -13.10
CA SER A 293 -15.36 -16.06 -14.44
C SER A 293 -15.73 -17.52 -14.77
N PRO A 294 -16.41 -17.80 -15.89
CA PRO A 294 -16.68 -19.18 -16.30
C PRO A 294 -15.44 -20.07 -16.44
N THR A 295 -14.29 -19.48 -16.79
CA THR A 295 -13.05 -20.22 -17.06
C THR A 295 -12.01 -20.12 -15.96
N VAL A 296 -12.08 -19.11 -15.07
CA VAL A 296 -11.06 -18.84 -14.03
C VAL A 296 -11.70 -18.51 -12.71
N LYS A 297 -11.15 -19.09 -11.64
CA LYS A 297 -11.38 -18.67 -10.25
C LYS A 297 -10.05 -18.37 -9.60
N PHE A 298 -9.96 -17.24 -8.91
CA PHE A 298 -8.77 -16.84 -8.17
C PHE A 298 -9.17 -16.18 -6.85
N VAL A 299 -8.53 -16.59 -5.77
CA VAL A 299 -8.61 -15.92 -4.47
C VAL A 299 -7.20 -15.75 -3.97
N GLY A 300 -6.77 -14.52 -3.76
CA GLY A 300 -5.41 -14.24 -3.34
C GLY A 300 -5.17 -12.76 -3.10
N LYS A 301 -3.91 -12.39 -2.95
CA LYS A 301 -3.52 -11.00 -2.85
C LYS A 301 -3.28 -10.42 -4.23
N LYS A 302 -3.62 -9.15 -4.38
CA LYS A 302 -3.31 -8.31 -5.53
C LYS A 302 -2.47 -7.12 -5.06
N GLU A 303 -1.35 -6.89 -5.73
CA GLU A 303 -0.51 -5.72 -5.49
C GLU A 303 -0.43 -4.85 -6.75
N LEU A 304 -0.57 -3.55 -6.57
CA LEU A 304 -0.37 -2.55 -7.61
C LEU A 304 0.65 -1.52 -7.12
N PHE A 305 1.57 -1.13 -8.00
CA PHE A 305 2.44 0.01 -7.80
C PHE A 305 2.02 1.10 -8.78
N VAL A 306 1.64 2.24 -8.24
CA VAL A 306 1.04 3.32 -9.02
C VAL A 306 1.81 4.62 -8.85
N GLU A 307 1.78 5.48 -9.87
CA GLU A 307 2.19 6.88 -9.77
C GLU A 307 0.98 7.80 -10.00
N ILE A 308 1.03 8.96 -9.37
CA ILE A 308 0.10 10.05 -9.66
C ILE A 308 0.83 11.06 -10.55
N ILE A 309 0.35 11.22 -11.76
CA ILE A 309 0.85 12.19 -12.75
C ILE A 309 -0.31 12.93 -13.38
N ASN A 310 -0.24 14.28 -13.46
CA ASN A 310 -1.29 15.12 -14.02
C ASN A 310 -2.69 14.81 -13.47
N ASN A 311 -2.79 14.60 -12.16
CA ASN A 311 -4.03 14.22 -11.45
C ASN A 311 -4.68 12.92 -11.98
N GLN A 312 -3.88 12.00 -12.49
CA GLN A 312 -4.28 10.66 -12.91
C GLN A 312 -3.43 9.60 -12.21
N VAL A 313 -4.07 8.48 -11.87
CA VAL A 313 -3.37 7.29 -11.35
C VAL A 313 -2.94 6.43 -12.52
N LYS A 314 -1.65 6.07 -12.56
CA LYS A 314 -1.07 5.18 -13.58
C LYS A 314 -0.38 3.99 -12.90
N ILE A 315 -0.76 2.78 -13.30
CA ILE A 315 -0.18 1.53 -12.79
C ILE A 315 1.18 1.33 -13.48
N LEU A 316 2.22 1.21 -12.66
CA LEU A 316 3.60 0.97 -13.08
C LEU A 316 3.97 -0.51 -13.05
N SER A 317 3.38 -1.27 -12.10
CA SER A 317 3.58 -2.72 -11.97
C SER A 317 2.41 -3.36 -11.25
N GLU A 318 2.14 -4.63 -11.55
CA GLU A 318 1.17 -5.48 -10.86
C GLU A 318 1.66 -6.94 -10.79
N ASP A 319 1.13 -7.71 -9.83
CA ASP A 319 1.29 -9.16 -9.76
C ASP A 319 0.16 -9.91 -10.48
#